data_9897b7bf2ae49e34a8bc862e0dbccdd6
#
_entry.id   9897b7bf2ae49e34a8bc862e0dbccdd6
#
_cell.length_a   1.000
_cell.length_b   1.000
_cell.length_c   1.000
_cell.angle_alpha   90.00
_cell.angle_beta   90.00
_cell.angle_gamma   90.00
#
_symmetry.space_group_name_H-M   'P 1'
#
loop_
_entity.id
_entity.type
_entity.pdbx_description
1 polymer ?
#
loop_
_entity_poly.entity_id
_entity_poly.type
_entity_poly.pdbx_seq_one_letter_code
_entity_poly.pdbx_strand_id
1 'polypeptide(L)'
;MFYRNTPVKVFLVDDSVLIRNRVAAMLAGDTIDVVGQSHTPQGSITGILAAHPDVVVLDVQLDGGVGLEVLRAIRLAAPDIAFVVFSNNACPAYRKRYAGEGADDFLDKSTEFDRLARAVLNAAQQTTH
;
A
#
# COMPACT_ATOMS: atom_id res chain seq x y z
N MET A 1 -6.35 15.05 -21.53
CA MET A 1 -6.29 13.83 -20.71
C MET A 1 -4.90 13.21 -20.78
N PHE A 2 -4.38 12.77 -19.64
CA PHE A 2 -3.03 12.18 -19.57
C PHE A 2 -3.13 10.70 -19.27
N TYR A 3 -2.32 9.93 -19.98
CA TYR A 3 -2.17 8.50 -19.73
C TYR A 3 -0.83 8.25 -19.04
N ARG A 4 -0.82 7.29 -18.15
CA ARG A 4 0.43 6.74 -17.66
C ARG A 4 0.98 5.80 -18.74
N ASN A 5 2.15 6.11 -19.25
CA ASN A 5 2.84 5.23 -20.20
C ASN A 5 3.62 4.12 -19.51
N THR A 6 3.82 4.26 -18.19
CA THR A 6 4.55 3.28 -17.39
C THR A 6 3.59 2.66 -16.38
N PRO A 7 3.82 1.40 -15.97
CA PRO A 7 3.02 0.78 -14.92
C PRO A 7 3.13 1.54 -13.60
N VAL A 8 2.07 1.46 -12.80
CA VAL A 8 2.08 1.95 -11.42
C VAL A 8 2.99 1.02 -10.61
N LYS A 9 3.99 1.56 -9.95
CA LYS A 9 4.89 0.79 -9.09
C LYS A 9 4.28 0.64 -7.71
N VAL A 10 4.18 -0.60 -7.25
CA VAL A 10 3.54 -0.94 -5.98
C VAL A 10 4.49 -1.69 -5.08
N PHE A 11 4.51 -1.32 -3.81
CA PHE A 11 5.24 -2.02 -2.77
C PHE A 11 4.24 -2.65 -1.80
N LEU A 12 4.42 -3.95 -1.48
CA LEU A 12 3.49 -4.69 -0.63
C LEU A 12 4.07 -4.85 0.77
N VAL A 13 3.30 -4.47 1.78
CA VAL A 13 3.67 -4.60 3.19
C VAL A 13 2.60 -5.40 3.92
N ASP A 14 2.94 -6.64 4.30
CA ASP A 14 2.02 -7.56 4.96
C ASP A 14 2.84 -8.65 5.65
N ASP A 15 2.44 -9.08 6.84
CA ASP A 15 3.14 -10.13 7.58
C ASP A 15 2.91 -11.54 7.01
N SER A 16 1.91 -11.73 6.16
CA SER A 16 1.59 -13.02 5.56
C SER A 16 2.20 -13.17 4.17
N VAL A 17 3.12 -14.11 4.01
CA VAL A 17 3.71 -14.40 2.71
C VAL A 17 2.65 -14.89 1.71
N LEU A 18 1.66 -15.64 2.18
CA LEU A 18 0.57 -16.13 1.33
C LEU A 18 -0.26 -14.97 0.77
N ILE A 19 -0.58 -14.00 1.60
CA ILE A 19 -1.33 -12.81 1.18
C ILE A 19 -0.48 -11.99 0.20
N ARG A 20 0.81 -11.76 0.51
CA ARG A 20 1.67 -11.00 -0.41
C ARG A 20 1.74 -11.66 -1.78
N ASN A 21 1.91 -12.99 -1.82
CA ASN A 21 1.98 -13.72 -3.09
C ASN A 21 0.65 -13.63 -3.86
N ARG A 22 -0.47 -13.76 -3.15
CA ARG A 22 -1.79 -13.68 -3.75
C ARG A 22 -2.08 -12.28 -4.30
N VAL A 23 -1.73 -11.26 -3.54
CA VAL A 23 -1.89 -9.86 -3.97
C VAL A 23 -0.99 -9.56 -5.16
N ALA A 24 0.27 -9.99 -5.11
CA ALA A 24 1.20 -9.78 -6.21
C ALA A 24 0.70 -10.41 -7.51
N ALA A 25 0.19 -11.65 -7.43
CA ALA A 25 -0.37 -12.34 -8.59
C ALA A 25 -1.61 -11.63 -9.15
N MET A 26 -2.48 -11.14 -8.25
CA MET A 26 -3.69 -10.44 -8.66
C MET A 26 -3.40 -9.09 -9.30
N LEU A 27 -2.41 -8.36 -8.80
CA LEU A 27 -2.06 -7.02 -9.29
C LEU A 27 -1.20 -7.07 -10.57
N ALA A 28 -0.42 -8.13 -10.75
CA ALA A 28 0.52 -8.23 -11.86
C ALA A 28 -0.18 -8.10 -13.21
N GLY A 29 0.39 -7.28 -14.10
CA GLY A 29 -0.17 -7.04 -15.42
C GLY A 29 0.48 -5.85 -16.08
N ASP A 30 -0.16 -5.34 -17.12
CA ASP A 30 0.40 -4.24 -17.91
C ASP A 30 0.31 -2.89 -17.20
N THR A 31 -0.58 -2.75 -16.21
CA THR A 31 -0.84 -1.48 -15.54
C THR A 31 -0.19 -1.35 -14.17
N ILE A 32 0.21 -2.46 -13.56
CA ILE A 32 0.79 -2.48 -12.22
C ILE A 32 2.04 -3.35 -12.20
N ASP A 33 3.10 -2.82 -11.59
CA ASP A 33 4.37 -3.52 -11.40
C ASP A 33 4.67 -3.57 -9.89
N VAL A 34 4.73 -4.78 -9.33
CA VAL A 34 5.08 -4.97 -7.92
C VAL A 34 6.60 -4.94 -7.80
N VAL A 35 7.12 -3.86 -7.21
CA VAL A 35 8.56 -3.59 -7.16
C VAL A 35 9.24 -4.06 -5.89
N GLY A 36 8.47 -4.46 -4.88
CA GLY A 36 9.06 -4.98 -3.65
C GLY A 36 8.01 -5.42 -2.65
N GLN A 37 8.47 -6.15 -1.64
CA GLN A 37 7.63 -6.68 -0.56
C GLN A 37 8.40 -6.68 0.75
N SER A 38 7.69 -6.52 1.86
CA SER A 38 8.28 -6.64 3.20
C SER A 38 7.23 -7.06 4.22
N HIS A 39 7.68 -7.56 5.37
CA HIS A 39 6.78 -8.00 6.44
C HIS A 39 7.07 -7.34 7.79
N THR A 40 8.08 -6.47 7.88
CA THR A 40 8.44 -5.75 9.11
C THR A 40 8.37 -4.25 8.90
N PRO A 41 8.18 -3.45 9.95
CA PRO A 41 8.20 -1.99 9.81
C PRO A 41 9.51 -1.47 9.26
N GLN A 42 10.64 -1.88 9.82
CA GLN A 42 11.94 -1.35 9.40
C GLN A 42 12.30 -1.79 7.98
N GLY A 43 12.09 -3.06 7.65
CA GLY A 43 12.33 -3.56 6.29
C GLY A 43 11.46 -2.86 5.26
N SER A 44 10.22 -2.54 5.63
CA SER A 44 9.29 -1.82 4.77
C SER A 44 9.76 -0.40 4.51
N ILE A 45 10.13 0.33 5.55
CA ILE A 45 10.61 1.72 5.42
C ILE A 45 11.84 1.75 4.51
N THR A 46 12.83 0.89 4.79
CA THR A 46 14.06 0.82 3.99
C THR A 46 13.75 0.45 2.53
N GLY A 47 12.92 -0.56 2.32
CA GLY A 47 12.57 -1.03 0.98
C GLY A 47 11.78 0.00 0.17
N ILE A 48 10.83 0.66 0.80
CA ILE A 48 10.01 1.70 0.15
C ILE A 48 10.89 2.88 -0.29
N LEU A 49 11.77 3.34 0.59
CA LEU A 49 12.65 4.46 0.26
C LEU A 49 13.63 4.11 -0.88
N ALA A 50 14.09 2.85 -0.91
CA ALA A 50 14.98 2.38 -1.98
C ALA A 50 14.25 2.21 -3.32
N ALA A 51 13.05 1.64 -3.30
CA ALA A 51 12.29 1.36 -4.52
C ALA A 51 11.51 2.58 -5.04
N HIS A 52 11.18 3.50 -4.16
CA HIS A 52 10.37 4.70 -4.46
C HIS A 52 9.10 4.35 -5.27
N PRO A 53 8.20 3.53 -4.73
CA PRO A 53 6.98 3.15 -5.44
C PRO A 53 6.01 4.32 -5.54
N ASP A 54 5.02 4.18 -6.41
CA ASP A 54 3.92 5.13 -6.51
C ASP A 54 2.90 4.92 -5.40
N VAL A 55 2.65 3.64 -5.06
CA VAL A 55 1.64 3.24 -4.08
C VAL A 55 2.20 2.14 -3.18
N VAL A 56 1.91 2.22 -1.90
CA VAL A 56 2.17 1.16 -0.92
C VAL A 56 0.85 0.54 -0.52
N VAL A 57 0.74 -0.79 -0.60
CA VAL A 57 -0.37 -1.56 -0.01
C VAL A 57 0.09 -2.02 1.36
N LEU A 58 -0.59 -1.55 2.41
CA LEU A 58 -0.09 -1.62 3.78
C LEU A 58 -1.08 -2.33 4.69
N ASP A 59 -0.63 -3.40 5.36
CA ASP A 59 -1.39 -4.03 6.43
C ASP A 59 -1.20 -3.26 7.75
N VAL A 60 -2.17 -3.40 8.63
CA VAL A 60 -2.16 -2.80 9.97
C VAL A 60 -1.21 -3.56 10.90
N GLN A 61 -1.23 -4.89 10.85
CA GLN A 61 -0.39 -5.76 11.68
C GLN A 61 0.83 -6.23 10.88
N LEU A 62 2.02 -6.05 11.45
CA LEU A 62 3.27 -6.49 10.86
C LEU A 62 4.10 -7.28 11.86
N ASP A 63 5.09 -8.03 11.38
CA ASP A 63 6.04 -8.71 12.25
C ASP A 63 6.89 -7.68 13.00
N GLY A 64 6.75 -7.66 14.32
CA GLY A 64 7.51 -6.76 15.18
C GLY A 64 6.98 -5.34 15.29
N GLY A 65 5.75 -5.07 14.76
CA GLY A 65 5.18 -3.74 14.89
C GLY A 65 3.88 -3.56 14.12
N VAL A 66 3.58 -2.32 13.76
CA VAL A 66 2.31 -1.97 13.11
C VAL A 66 2.53 -1.12 11.87
N GLY A 67 1.57 -1.18 10.95
CA GLY A 67 1.62 -0.43 9.70
C GLY A 67 1.70 1.09 9.89
N LEU A 68 1.12 1.61 10.98
CA LEU A 68 1.15 3.04 11.25
C LEU A 68 2.57 3.61 11.34
N GLU A 69 3.52 2.81 11.84
CA GLU A 69 4.94 3.20 11.88
C GLU A 69 5.48 3.47 10.48
N VAL A 70 5.14 2.60 9.53
CA VAL A 70 5.55 2.74 8.14
C VAL A 70 4.92 3.98 7.51
N LEU A 71 3.61 4.14 7.67
CA LEU A 71 2.88 5.28 7.11
C LEU A 71 3.46 6.61 7.60
N ARG A 72 3.69 6.74 8.90
CA ARG A 72 4.24 7.97 9.47
C ARG A 72 5.64 8.28 8.96
N ALA A 73 6.51 7.27 8.93
CA ALA A 73 7.89 7.46 8.47
C ALA A 73 7.95 7.90 7.00
N ILE A 74 7.15 7.25 6.15
CA ILE A 74 7.15 7.55 4.72
C ILE A 74 6.46 8.90 4.45
N ARG A 75 5.41 9.26 5.18
CA ARG A 75 4.79 10.58 5.02
C ARG A 75 5.77 11.72 5.27
N LEU A 76 6.71 11.54 6.21
CA LEU A 76 7.74 12.52 6.49
C LEU A 76 8.83 12.54 5.41
N ALA A 77 9.27 11.36 4.95
CA ALA A 77 10.42 11.24 4.06
C ALA A 77 10.05 11.39 2.58
N ALA A 78 8.86 10.90 2.18
CA ALA A 78 8.42 10.89 0.78
C ALA A 78 6.89 11.07 0.73
N PRO A 79 6.40 12.29 0.96
CA PRO A 79 4.96 12.55 1.10
C PRO A 79 4.14 12.33 -0.17
N ASP A 80 4.79 12.20 -1.32
CA ASP A 80 4.13 11.94 -2.59
C ASP A 80 3.74 10.47 -2.82
N ILE A 81 4.25 9.55 -1.99
CA ILE A 81 3.88 8.14 -2.11
C ILE A 81 2.47 7.93 -1.54
N ALA A 82 1.60 7.29 -2.33
CA ALA A 82 0.23 7.00 -1.90
C ALA A 82 0.17 5.72 -1.07
N PHE A 83 -0.81 5.65 -0.17
CA PHE A 83 -1.01 4.48 0.69
C PHE A 83 -2.44 3.97 0.58
N VAL A 84 -2.58 2.68 0.27
CA VAL A 84 -3.83 1.94 0.37
C VAL A 84 -3.68 0.93 1.50
N VAL A 85 -4.41 1.13 2.59
CA VAL A 85 -4.39 0.19 3.72
C VAL A 85 -5.27 -1.00 3.37
N PHE A 86 -4.78 -2.20 3.62
CA PHE A 86 -5.46 -3.45 3.25
C PHE A 86 -5.34 -4.42 4.42
N SER A 87 -6.42 -4.58 5.18
CA SER A 87 -6.36 -5.27 6.46
C SER A 87 -7.63 -6.06 6.77
N ASN A 88 -7.47 -7.16 7.51
CA ASN A 88 -8.61 -7.87 8.12
C ASN A 88 -9.23 -7.08 9.27
N ASN A 89 -8.54 -6.10 9.79
CA ASN A 89 -9.01 -5.28 10.90
C ASN A 89 -9.48 -3.93 10.40
N ALA A 90 -10.66 -3.92 9.78
CA ALA A 90 -11.21 -2.75 9.10
C ALA A 90 -12.31 -2.06 9.92
N CYS A 91 -12.17 -2.03 11.26
CA CYS A 91 -13.14 -1.35 12.11
C CYS A 91 -13.10 0.17 11.90
N PRO A 92 -14.21 0.88 12.18
CA PRO A 92 -14.28 2.33 11.96
C PRO A 92 -13.17 3.12 12.65
N ALA A 93 -12.72 2.70 13.82
CA ALA A 93 -11.65 3.37 14.54
C ALA A 93 -10.32 3.33 13.77
N TYR A 94 -9.97 2.17 13.20
CA TYR A 94 -8.76 2.04 12.39
C TYR A 94 -8.88 2.81 11.08
N ARG A 95 -10.03 2.73 10.41
CA ARG A 95 -10.24 3.49 9.18
C ARG A 95 -10.03 4.98 9.40
N LYS A 96 -10.60 5.51 10.47
CA LYS A 96 -10.46 6.92 10.85
C LYS A 96 -9.02 7.27 11.20
N ARG A 97 -8.36 6.41 11.97
CA ARG A 97 -6.99 6.63 12.41
C ARG A 97 -6.03 6.72 11.22
N TYR A 98 -6.09 5.74 10.31
CA TYR A 98 -5.20 5.72 9.16
C TYR A 98 -5.50 6.83 8.17
N ALA A 99 -6.77 7.16 7.95
CA ALA A 99 -7.14 8.30 7.12
C ALA A 99 -6.59 9.61 7.69
N GLY A 100 -6.67 9.78 9.01
CA GLY A 100 -6.13 10.96 9.70
C GLY A 100 -4.62 11.08 9.60
N GLU A 101 -3.91 9.96 9.42
CA GLU A 101 -2.45 9.94 9.25
C GLU A 101 -2.03 10.02 7.77
N GLY A 102 -2.98 10.17 6.87
CA GLY A 102 -2.68 10.40 5.46
C GLY A 102 -2.81 9.20 4.53
N ALA A 103 -3.45 8.10 4.96
CA ALA A 103 -3.77 7.01 4.05
C ALA A 103 -4.80 7.47 3.02
N ASP A 104 -4.61 7.07 1.77
CA ASP A 104 -5.46 7.49 0.66
C ASP A 104 -6.71 6.63 0.54
N ASP A 105 -6.63 5.37 0.98
CA ASP A 105 -7.78 4.46 0.98
C ASP A 105 -7.57 3.37 2.03
N PHE A 106 -8.65 2.70 2.41
CA PHE A 106 -8.63 1.62 3.39
C PHE A 106 -9.61 0.53 2.97
N LEU A 107 -9.12 -0.66 2.69
CA LEU A 107 -9.93 -1.79 2.24
C LEU A 107 -9.89 -2.95 3.22
N ASP A 108 -11.00 -3.66 3.32
CA ASP A 108 -11.15 -4.87 4.13
C ASP A 108 -10.73 -6.09 3.30
N LYS A 109 -9.72 -6.84 3.76
CA LYS A 109 -9.22 -8.04 3.07
C LYS A 109 -10.31 -9.09 2.87
N SER A 110 -11.24 -9.21 3.80
CA SER A 110 -12.25 -10.26 3.75
C SER A 110 -13.41 -9.98 2.80
N THR A 111 -13.70 -8.69 2.53
CA THR A 111 -14.86 -8.30 1.73
C THR A 111 -14.53 -7.48 0.50
N GLU A 112 -13.35 -6.89 0.44
CA GLU A 112 -13.00 -5.94 -0.62
C GLU A 112 -11.73 -6.32 -1.39
N PHE A 113 -11.33 -7.59 -1.34
CA PHE A 113 -10.12 -8.07 -2.00
C PHE A 113 -10.11 -7.74 -3.50
N ASP A 114 -11.27 -7.88 -4.16
CA ASP A 114 -11.43 -7.63 -5.58
C ASP A 114 -11.38 -6.16 -5.97
N ARG A 115 -11.41 -5.26 -5.00
CA ARG A 115 -11.33 -3.81 -5.24
C ARG A 115 -9.92 -3.25 -5.17
N LEU A 116 -8.95 -4.08 -4.77
CA LEU A 116 -7.60 -3.59 -4.48
C LEU A 116 -6.91 -3.01 -5.72
N ALA A 117 -6.99 -3.67 -6.86
CA ALA A 117 -6.35 -3.18 -8.07
C ALA A 117 -6.87 -1.77 -8.46
N ARG A 118 -8.19 -1.58 -8.40
CA ARG A 118 -8.79 -0.28 -8.70
C ARG A 118 -8.37 0.78 -7.69
N ALA A 119 -8.34 0.43 -6.41
CA ALA A 119 -7.93 1.36 -5.36
C ALA A 119 -6.49 1.81 -5.55
N VAL A 120 -5.60 0.89 -5.93
CA VAL A 120 -4.20 1.19 -6.22
C VAL A 120 -4.09 2.17 -7.39
N LEU A 121 -4.79 1.91 -8.49
CA LEU A 121 -4.76 2.79 -9.65
C LEU A 121 -5.33 4.17 -9.35
N ASN A 122 -6.42 4.24 -8.59
CA ASN A 122 -7.01 5.50 -8.17
C ASN A 122 -6.06 6.30 -7.27
N ALA A 123 -5.42 5.64 -6.32
CA ALA A 123 -4.47 6.30 -5.41
C ALA A 123 -3.28 6.87 -6.17
N ALA A 124 -2.77 6.15 -7.16
CA ALA A 124 -1.67 6.62 -7.99
C ALA A 124 -2.05 7.89 -8.77
N GLN A 125 -3.28 7.97 -9.26
CA GLN A 125 -3.76 9.13 -10.01
C GLN A 125 -3.91 10.37 -9.11
N GLN A 126 -4.32 10.18 -7.86
CA GLN A 126 -4.50 11.29 -6.93
C GLN A 126 -3.20 11.97 -6.54
N THR A 127 -2.09 11.27 -6.62
CA THR A 127 -0.79 11.79 -6.22
C THR A 127 0.05 12.30 -7.38
N THR A 128 -0.34 12.05 -8.63
CA THR A 128 0.35 12.52 -9.84
C THR A 128 -0.38 13.73 -10.40
N HIS A 129 0.15 14.88 -10.14
CA HIS A 129 -0.39 16.11 -10.69
C HIS A 129 0.58 16.77 -11.62
#